data_b394a1e1b95ea900467c09f5c444664f
#
_entry.id   b394a1e1b95ea900467c09f5c444664f
#
_cell.length_a   1.000
_cell.length_b   1.000
_cell.length_c   1.000
_cell.angle_alpha   90.00
_cell.angle_beta   90.00
_cell.angle_gamma   90.00
#
_symmetry.space_group_name_H-M   'P 1'
#
loop_
_entity.id
_entity.type
_entity.pdbx_description
1 polymer ?
#
loop_
_entity_poly.entity_id
_entity_poly.type
_entity_poly.pdbx_seq_one_letter_code
_entity_poly.pdbx_strand_id
1 'polypeptide(L)'
;HRDLHSFSTRRSSDLVLSCMGIGLGIHGEPGVAEADLGSADDVARTLVDGLLADRPAGAGNRVVAIVNGLGSSKYEELFVVTACVVARLEAAGLECADVEAGEFVTSLDMAGVSLTLVWADDELLGYWDAPCDAPAYRKGSVGSVERDDAKLSQAAAPVEVTTPGSTASREAAEVAAGLLDDVAEMLARAQEELGALDSVAGDGDHGIGMANGSRAAAGAAHAAVSAGGGLRTTLTAAGDAWSNRAGGTSGALWGALLTALGSALGDEKTPRSDDLAAALQAALSAVQRLGGAEVGDKTLVDALSPFVAAFVEIGRAHV
;
A
#
# COMPACT_ATOMS: atom_id res chain seq x y z
N HIS A 1 -10.61 2.91 -9.86
CA HIS A 1 -10.27 1.51 -9.61
C HIS A 1 -11.24 0.93 -8.61
N ARG A 2 -12.27 0.25 -9.08
CA ARG A 2 -13.16 -0.60 -8.28
C ARG A 2 -13.16 -1.95 -8.96
N ASP A 3 -12.67 -2.95 -8.32
CA ASP A 3 -12.03 -3.91 -8.94
C ASP A 3 -11.96 -5.29 -8.64
N LEU A 4 -12.24 -5.90 -7.73
CA LEU A 4 -12.00 -7.32 -7.56
C LEU A 4 -13.27 -8.03 -7.12
N HIS A 5 -13.97 -8.65 -8.07
CA HIS A 5 -14.90 -9.72 -7.73
C HIS A 5 -14.07 -10.99 -7.60
N SER A 6 -13.82 -11.42 -6.37
CA SER A 6 -13.11 -12.66 -6.05
C SER A 6 -14.07 -13.70 -5.47
N PHE A 7 -13.75 -14.96 -5.69
CA PHE A 7 -14.45 -16.10 -5.11
C PHE A 7 -13.54 -16.87 -4.19
N SER A 8 -14.07 -17.29 -3.06
CA SER A 8 -13.36 -18.20 -2.16
C SER A 8 -14.30 -19.27 -1.63
N THR A 9 -13.79 -20.48 -1.49
CA THR A 9 -14.48 -21.56 -0.80
C THR A 9 -13.88 -21.77 0.59
N ARG A 10 -14.70 -21.68 1.64
CA ARG A 10 -14.24 -22.04 2.99
C ARG A 10 -14.13 -23.55 3.12
N ARG A 11 -12.95 -24.04 3.52
CA ARG A 11 -12.79 -25.40 4.05
C ARG A 11 -13.24 -25.44 5.51
N SER A 12 -14.36 -26.13 5.76
CA SER A 12 -14.61 -26.77 7.04
C SER A 12 -14.44 -28.28 6.83
N SER A 13 -13.74 -28.94 7.73
CA SER A 13 -13.17 -30.27 7.54
C SER A 13 -14.12 -31.45 7.30
N ASP A 14 -15.44 -31.26 7.25
CA ASP A 14 -16.39 -32.37 7.15
C ASP A 14 -17.69 -32.09 6.37
N LEU A 15 -17.77 -31.04 5.59
CA LEU A 15 -18.95 -30.76 4.76
C LEU A 15 -18.54 -30.56 3.30
N VAL A 16 -19.22 -31.27 2.40
CA VAL A 16 -19.16 -30.99 0.96
C VAL A 16 -19.48 -29.52 0.77
N LEU A 17 -18.48 -28.74 0.37
CA LEU A 17 -18.65 -27.30 0.17
C LEU A 17 -19.55 -27.08 -1.03
N SER A 18 -20.78 -26.68 -0.77
CA SER A 18 -21.77 -26.34 -1.79
C SER A 18 -21.89 -24.82 -2.00
N CYS A 19 -21.11 -24.02 -1.27
CA CYS A 19 -21.28 -22.56 -1.22
C CYS A 19 -19.97 -21.84 -1.57
N MET A 20 -20.06 -20.73 -2.30
CA MET A 20 -18.95 -19.84 -2.62
C MET A 20 -19.28 -18.41 -2.15
N GLY A 21 -18.30 -17.71 -1.57
CA GLY A 21 -18.37 -16.28 -1.29
C GLY A 21 -18.02 -15.47 -2.53
N ILE A 22 -18.76 -14.39 -2.77
CA ILE A 22 -18.57 -13.47 -3.90
C ILE A 22 -18.01 -12.16 -3.35
N GLY A 23 -16.95 -11.61 -3.97
CA GLY A 23 -16.36 -10.33 -3.58
C GLY A 23 -15.58 -10.38 -2.28
N LEU A 24 -15.09 -11.56 -1.86
CA LEU A 24 -14.19 -11.69 -0.72
C LEU A 24 -12.84 -11.04 -1.02
N GLY A 25 -12.30 -10.28 -0.06
CA GLY A 25 -10.93 -9.79 -0.13
C GLY A 25 -9.90 -10.87 0.19
N ILE A 26 -8.70 -10.74 -0.36
CA ILE A 26 -7.60 -11.70 -0.12
C ILE A 26 -7.05 -11.63 1.30
N HIS A 27 -7.32 -10.55 2.02
CA HIS A 27 -6.95 -10.37 3.44
C HIS A 27 -8.08 -10.73 4.41
N GLY A 28 -9.17 -11.33 3.91
CA GLY A 28 -10.30 -11.77 4.73
C GLY A 28 -11.43 -10.76 4.86
N GLU A 29 -11.43 -9.71 4.05
CA GLU A 29 -12.55 -8.75 3.99
C GLU A 29 -13.85 -9.48 3.61
N PRO A 30 -14.98 -9.13 4.24
CA PRO A 30 -16.23 -9.82 4.00
C PRO A 30 -16.70 -9.68 2.55
N GLY A 31 -17.20 -10.78 1.98
CA GLY A 31 -17.80 -10.78 0.66
C GLY A 31 -19.10 -9.99 0.59
N VAL A 32 -19.52 -9.67 -0.62
CA VAL A 32 -20.79 -8.96 -0.89
C VAL A 32 -22.00 -9.90 -0.97
N ALA A 33 -21.77 -11.17 -1.28
CA ALA A 33 -22.83 -12.18 -1.37
C ALA A 33 -22.27 -13.61 -1.20
N GLU A 34 -23.19 -14.57 -0.99
CA GLU A 34 -22.93 -16.00 -1.05
C GLU A 34 -23.82 -16.63 -2.13
N ALA A 35 -23.30 -17.66 -2.79
CA ALA A 35 -24.03 -18.45 -3.78
C ALA A 35 -23.63 -19.93 -3.70
N ASP A 36 -24.44 -20.81 -4.27
CA ASP A 36 -24.07 -22.20 -4.44
C ASP A 36 -22.85 -22.32 -5.37
N LEU A 37 -21.96 -23.26 -5.09
CA LEU A 37 -20.82 -23.54 -5.94
C LEU A 37 -21.34 -24.15 -7.26
N GLY A 38 -21.24 -23.37 -8.33
CA GLY A 38 -21.64 -23.75 -9.67
C GLY A 38 -20.50 -24.38 -10.48
N SER A 39 -20.77 -24.60 -11.77
CA SER A 39 -19.76 -24.99 -12.75
C SER A 39 -18.76 -23.83 -13.00
N ALA A 40 -17.65 -24.12 -13.67
CA ALA A 40 -16.71 -23.10 -14.12
C ALA A 40 -17.39 -22.03 -15.00
N ASP A 41 -18.42 -22.41 -15.78
CA ASP A 41 -19.19 -21.47 -16.59
C ASP A 41 -20.08 -20.57 -15.73
N ASP A 42 -20.65 -21.09 -14.61
CA ASP A 42 -21.42 -20.29 -13.66
C ASP A 42 -20.54 -19.29 -12.91
N VAL A 43 -19.32 -19.72 -12.51
CA VAL A 43 -18.31 -18.85 -11.91
C VAL A 43 -17.91 -17.74 -12.88
N ALA A 44 -17.54 -18.09 -14.12
CA ALA A 44 -17.17 -17.13 -15.14
C ALA A 44 -18.31 -16.14 -15.45
N ARG A 45 -19.56 -16.63 -15.51
CA ARG A 45 -20.73 -15.76 -15.69
C ARG A 45 -20.83 -14.72 -14.59
N THR A 46 -20.74 -15.14 -13.32
CA THR A 46 -20.90 -14.23 -12.19
C THR A 46 -19.78 -13.18 -12.16
N LEU A 47 -18.54 -13.59 -12.47
CA LEU A 47 -17.40 -12.66 -12.55
C LEU A 47 -17.58 -11.64 -13.69
N VAL A 48 -17.88 -12.13 -14.90
CA VAL A 48 -18.00 -11.28 -16.09
C VAL A 48 -19.20 -10.34 -15.98
N ASP A 49 -20.36 -10.86 -15.59
CA ASP A 49 -21.58 -10.05 -15.48
C ASP A 49 -21.41 -8.92 -14.44
N GLY A 50 -20.77 -9.23 -13.30
CA GLY A 50 -20.46 -8.23 -12.27
C GLY A 50 -19.55 -7.12 -12.79
N LEU A 51 -18.45 -7.46 -13.47
CA LEU A 51 -17.54 -6.47 -14.04
C LEU A 51 -18.14 -5.67 -15.20
N LEU A 52 -18.99 -6.29 -16.02
CA LEU A 52 -19.68 -5.57 -17.09
C LEU A 52 -20.74 -4.58 -16.58
N ALA A 53 -21.35 -4.87 -15.42
CA ALA A 53 -22.26 -3.93 -14.77
C ALA A 53 -21.52 -2.65 -14.32
N ASP A 54 -20.23 -2.76 -13.96
CA ASP A 54 -19.39 -1.65 -13.54
C ASP A 54 -18.52 -1.09 -14.68
N ARG A 55 -18.83 -1.40 -15.93
CA ARG A 55 -18.06 -0.91 -17.09
C ARG A 55 -17.92 0.60 -17.07
N PRO A 56 -16.69 1.14 -17.18
CA PRO A 56 -16.48 2.58 -17.18
C PRO A 56 -17.17 3.28 -18.34
N ALA A 57 -17.76 4.45 -18.09
CA ALA A 57 -18.38 5.25 -19.13
C ALA A 57 -17.34 5.64 -20.21
N GLY A 58 -17.66 5.38 -21.48
CA GLY A 58 -16.76 5.65 -22.60
C GLY A 58 -15.68 4.60 -22.84
N ALA A 59 -15.66 3.51 -22.09
CA ALA A 59 -14.72 2.41 -22.33
C ALA A 59 -14.93 1.80 -23.73
N GLY A 60 -13.82 1.55 -24.44
CA GLY A 60 -13.80 0.84 -25.72
C GLY A 60 -14.26 -0.62 -25.58
N ASN A 61 -14.19 -1.37 -26.65
CA ASN A 61 -14.57 -2.78 -26.67
C ASN A 61 -13.38 -3.75 -26.53
N ARG A 62 -12.15 -3.26 -26.41
CA ARG A 62 -10.96 -4.09 -26.20
C ARG A 62 -10.64 -4.20 -24.73
N VAL A 63 -10.39 -5.43 -24.27
CA VAL A 63 -10.05 -5.74 -22.89
C VAL A 63 -8.84 -6.66 -22.82
N VAL A 64 -8.07 -6.50 -21.76
CA VAL A 64 -7.16 -7.53 -21.27
C VAL A 64 -7.81 -8.17 -20.06
N ALA A 65 -7.79 -9.50 -19.99
CA ALA A 65 -8.34 -10.25 -18.88
C ALA A 65 -7.22 -10.90 -18.06
N ILE A 66 -7.27 -10.74 -16.74
CA ILE A 66 -6.37 -11.43 -15.79
C ILE A 66 -7.23 -12.34 -14.94
N VAL A 67 -7.04 -13.65 -15.09
CA VAL A 67 -7.67 -14.69 -14.27
C VAL A 67 -6.64 -15.16 -13.25
N ASN A 68 -6.85 -14.76 -12.02
CA ASN A 68 -5.88 -14.92 -10.94
C ASN A 68 -6.36 -15.94 -9.91
N GLY A 69 -5.54 -16.97 -9.65
CA GLY A 69 -5.75 -17.94 -8.58
C GLY A 69 -5.40 -17.35 -7.21
N LEU A 70 -6.15 -17.74 -6.17
CA LEU A 70 -6.01 -17.19 -4.83
C LEU A 70 -5.20 -18.08 -3.87
N GLY A 71 -4.46 -19.09 -4.40
CA GLY A 71 -3.49 -19.90 -3.67
C GLY A 71 -3.78 -21.40 -3.67
N SER A 72 -5.02 -21.83 -3.51
CA SER A 72 -5.39 -23.26 -3.53
C SER A 72 -5.98 -23.76 -4.84
N SER A 73 -6.40 -22.85 -5.75
CA SER A 73 -6.91 -23.23 -7.07
C SER A 73 -5.78 -23.71 -7.97
N LYS A 74 -6.00 -24.82 -8.68
CA LYS A 74 -4.98 -25.39 -9.57
C LYS A 74 -5.02 -24.73 -10.95
N TYR A 75 -3.90 -24.73 -11.64
CA TYR A 75 -3.79 -24.16 -12.98
C TYR A 75 -4.80 -24.76 -13.98
N GLU A 76 -5.08 -26.04 -13.87
CA GLU A 76 -6.07 -26.72 -14.71
C GLU A 76 -7.47 -26.13 -14.50
N GLU A 77 -7.83 -25.83 -13.24
CA GLU A 77 -9.11 -25.19 -12.90
C GLU A 77 -9.15 -23.76 -13.43
N LEU A 78 -8.06 -23.02 -13.24
CA LEU A 78 -7.93 -21.64 -13.78
C LEU A 78 -8.06 -21.62 -15.31
N PHE A 79 -7.45 -22.57 -16.01
CA PHE A 79 -7.56 -22.62 -17.48
C PHE A 79 -9.00 -22.92 -17.95
N VAL A 80 -9.74 -23.78 -17.25
CA VAL A 80 -11.14 -24.03 -17.56
C VAL A 80 -11.99 -22.77 -17.34
N VAL A 81 -11.80 -22.08 -16.21
CA VAL A 81 -12.50 -20.81 -15.93
C VAL A 81 -12.12 -19.75 -16.96
N THR A 82 -10.83 -19.65 -17.34
CA THR A 82 -10.33 -18.71 -18.36
C THR A 82 -11.03 -18.92 -19.70
N ALA A 83 -11.17 -20.17 -20.15
CA ALA A 83 -11.86 -20.47 -21.40
C ALA A 83 -13.34 -20.01 -21.35
N CYS A 84 -14.01 -20.20 -20.22
CA CYS A 84 -15.39 -19.72 -20.02
C CYS A 84 -15.48 -18.19 -19.99
N VAL A 85 -14.50 -17.52 -19.32
CA VAL A 85 -14.41 -16.04 -19.27
C VAL A 85 -14.26 -15.47 -20.67
N VAL A 86 -13.29 -15.97 -21.47
CA VAL A 86 -13.06 -15.48 -22.84
C VAL A 86 -14.31 -15.62 -23.69
N ALA A 87 -14.94 -16.81 -23.68
CA ALA A 87 -16.15 -17.05 -24.47
C ALA A 87 -17.30 -16.08 -24.08
N ARG A 88 -17.43 -15.73 -22.79
CA ARG A 88 -18.42 -14.77 -22.31
C ARG A 88 -18.12 -13.34 -22.67
N LEU A 89 -16.86 -12.91 -22.62
CA LEU A 89 -16.44 -11.58 -23.05
C LEU A 89 -16.70 -11.39 -24.56
N GLU A 90 -16.35 -12.39 -25.38
CA GLU A 90 -16.66 -12.39 -26.81
C GLU A 90 -18.17 -12.33 -27.09
N ALA A 91 -18.97 -13.12 -26.36
CA ALA A 91 -20.43 -13.10 -26.47
C ALA A 91 -21.03 -11.74 -26.06
N ALA A 92 -20.36 -11.01 -25.16
CA ALA A 92 -20.72 -9.63 -24.77
C ALA A 92 -20.23 -8.57 -25.79
N GLY A 93 -19.60 -8.97 -26.90
CA GLY A 93 -19.11 -8.08 -27.95
C GLY A 93 -17.78 -7.39 -27.61
N LEU A 94 -17.02 -7.94 -26.66
CA LEU A 94 -15.70 -7.47 -26.32
C LEU A 94 -14.63 -8.24 -27.09
N GLU A 95 -13.59 -7.55 -27.49
CA GLU A 95 -12.37 -8.11 -28.05
C GLU A 95 -11.36 -8.36 -26.93
N CYS A 96 -11.04 -9.62 -26.67
CA CYS A 96 -10.03 -10.00 -25.68
C CYS A 96 -8.65 -9.87 -26.34
N ALA A 97 -7.97 -8.75 -26.12
CA ALA A 97 -6.68 -8.45 -26.73
C ALA A 97 -5.56 -9.33 -26.14
N ASP A 98 -5.64 -9.65 -24.87
CA ASP A 98 -4.74 -10.59 -24.19
C ASP A 98 -5.41 -11.20 -22.98
N VAL A 99 -4.93 -12.38 -22.56
CA VAL A 99 -5.43 -13.10 -21.38
C VAL A 99 -4.28 -13.69 -20.60
N GLU A 100 -4.15 -13.30 -19.35
CA GLU A 100 -3.20 -13.86 -18.40
C GLU A 100 -3.93 -14.75 -17.39
N ALA A 101 -3.43 -15.96 -17.18
CA ALA A 101 -3.99 -16.89 -16.20
C ALA A 101 -2.86 -17.44 -15.32
N GLY A 102 -2.97 -17.23 -14.01
CA GLY A 102 -1.92 -17.66 -13.08
C GLY A 102 -2.18 -17.22 -11.65
N GLU A 103 -1.22 -17.42 -10.79
CA GLU A 103 -1.21 -16.93 -9.41
C GLU A 103 -0.34 -15.66 -9.33
N PHE A 104 -0.94 -14.49 -9.51
CA PHE A 104 -0.24 -13.20 -9.53
C PHE A 104 -0.36 -12.47 -8.20
N VAL A 105 -1.54 -12.47 -7.61
CA VAL A 105 -1.81 -11.95 -6.27
C VAL A 105 -2.62 -12.99 -5.54
N THR A 106 -2.06 -13.55 -4.48
CA THR A 106 -2.62 -14.75 -3.84
C THR A 106 -2.71 -14.58 -2.32
N SER A 107 -3.60 -15.34 -1.70
CA SER A 107 -3.61 -15.65 -0.27
C SER A 107 -2.97 -17.02 -0.06
N LEU A 108 -2.57 -17.34 1.19
CA LEU A 108 -1.79 -18.55 1.48
C LEU A 108 -2.51 -19.85 1.10
N ASP A 109 -3.81 -19.96 1.34
CA ASP A 109 -4.59 -21.19 1.13
C ASP A 109 -6.06 -20.89 0.78
N MET A 110 -6.31 -19.88 -0.01
CA MET A 110 -7.67 -19.54 -0.43
C MET A 110 -8.01 -20.28 -1.73
N ALA A 111 -9.00 -21.18 -1.66
CA ALA A 111 -9.55 -21.81 -2.85
C ALA A 111 -10.49 -20.81 -3.54
N GLY A 112 -10.04 -20.24 -4.65
CA GLY A 112 -10.82 -19.22 -5.35
C GLY A 112 -10.12 -18.66 -6.57
N VAL A 113 -10.83 -17.82 -7.28
CA VAL A 113 -10.37 -17.12 -8.47
C VAL A 113 -10.87 -15.68 -8.46
N SER A 114 -10.04 -14.76 -8.93
CA SER A 114 -10.45 -13.39 -9.22
C SER A 114 -10.28 -13.09 -10.71
N LEU A 115 -11.13 -12.20 -11.22
CA LEU A 115 -11.06 -11.70 -12.59
C LEU A 115 -10.86 -10.19 -12.55
N THR A 116 -9.84 -9.73 -13.28
CA THR A 116 -9.63 -8.32 -13.55
C THR A 116 -9.80 -8.05 -15.05
N LEU A 117 -10.57 -7.02 -15.39
CA LEU A 117 -10.68 -6.55 -16.77
C LEU A 117 -10.05 -5.17 -16.89
N VAL A 118 -9.13 -5.03 -17.83
CA VAL A 118 -8.48 -3.76 -18.19
C VAL A 118 -9.02 -3.33 -19.55
N TRP A 119 -9.83 -2.27 -19.59
CA TRP A 119 -10.24 -1.66 -20.86
C TRP A 119 -9.05 -0.91 -21.45
N ALA A 120 -8.58 -1.36 -22.60
CA ALA A 120 -7.32 -0.94 -23.15
C ALA A 120 -7.51 -0.18 -24.49
N ASP A 121 -6.83 0.96 -24.62
CA ASP A 121 -6.56 1.64 -25.86
C ASP A 121 -5.21 1.19 -26.47
N ASP A 122 -4.81 1.77 -27.59
CA ASP A 122 -3.56 1.41 -28.26
C ASP A 122 -2.33 1.76 -27.41
N GLU A 123 -2.39 2.84 -26.66
CA GLU A 123 -1.28 3.25 -25.78
C GLU A 123 -1.08 2.26 -24.64
N LEU A 124 -2.16 1.89 -23.95
CA LEU A 124 -2.11 0.95 -22.84
C LEU A 124 -1.71 -0.45 -23.30
N LEU A 125 -2.19 -0.91 -24.48
CA LEU A 125 -1.73 -2.17 -25.06
C LEU A 125 -0.24 -2.15 -25.39
N GLY A 126 0.28 -1.02 -25.88
CA GLY A 126 1.71 -0.86 -26.10
C GLY A 126 2.55 -1.04 -24.83
N TYR A 127 2.07 -0.56 -23.69
CA TYR A 127 2.71 -0.82 -22.39
C TYR A 127 2.49 -2.25 -21.89
N TRP A 128 1.29 -2.78 -22.08
CA TRP A 128 0.95 -4.14 -21.69
C TRP A 128 1.82 -5.19 -22.41
N ASP A 129 2.10 -4.98 -23.70
CA ASP A 129 2.90 -5.88 -24.52
C ASP A 129 4.41 -5.69 -24.34
N ALA A 130 4.83 -4.68 -23.58
CA ALA A 130 6.24 -4.45 -23.31
C ALA A 130 6.86 -5.65 -22.57
N PRO A 131 8.06 -6.09 -22.97
CA PRO A 131 8.73 -7.18 -22.28
C PRO A 131 9.03 -6.83 -20.83
N CYS A 132 8.80 -7.78 -19.92
CA CYS A 132 9.20 -7.64 -18.54
C CYS A 132 9.82 -8.93 -17.99
N ASP A 133 10.72 -8.79 -17.02
CA ASP A 133 11.36 -9.90 -16.32
C ASP A 133 11.46 -9.55 -14.83
N ALA A 134 10.53 -10.11 -14.05
CA ALA A 134 10.49 -10.01 -12.60
C ALA A 134 10.51 -11.41 -11.98
N PRO A 135 10.85 -11.57 -10.69
CA PRO A 135 10.95 -12.89 -10.07
C PRO A 135 9.69 -13.75 -10.20
N ALA A 136 8.50 -13.14 -10.14
CA ALA A 136 7.23 -13.85 -10.18
C ALA A 136 6.47 -13.71 -11.50
N TYR A 137 6.93 -12.86 -12.43
CA TYR A 137 6.22 -12.62 -13.68
C TYR A 137 7.18 -12.29 -14.83
N ARG A 138 7.00 -12.97 -15.95
CA ARG A 138 7.78 -12.75 -17.17
C ARG A 138 6.90 -12.68 -18.38
N LYS A 139 7.14 -11.68 -19.23
CA LYS A 139 6.47 -11.51 -20.52
C LYS A 139 7.48 -11.17 -21.61
N GLY A 140 7.39 -11.87 -22.73
CA GLY A 140 8.31 -11.66 -23.84
C GLY A 140 9.76 -12.00 -23.54
N SER A 141 10.69 -11.28 -24.16
CA SER A 141 12.13 -11.47 -24.00
C SER A 141 12.79 -10.14 -23.65
N VAL A 142 13.35 -10.05 -22.46
CA VAL A 142 14.20 -8.93 -22.06
C VAL A 142 15.64 -9.29 -22.39
N GLY A 143 16.33 -8.44 -23.16
CA GLY A 143 17.76 -8.59 -23.39
C GLY A 143 18.57 -8.54 -22.09
N SER A 144 19.81 -9.03 -22.11
CA SER A 144 20.67 -8.94 -20.94
C SER A 144 20.83 -7.47 -20.49
N VAL A 145 20.25 -7.14 -19.35
CA VAL A 145 20.48 -5.84 -18.71
C VAL A 145 21.71 -5.97 -17.85
N GLU A 146 22.75 -5.19 -18.14
CA GLU A 146 23.85 -5.04 -17.19
C GLU A 146 23.28 -4.45 -15.89
N ARG A 147 23.42 -5.18 -14.79
CA ARG A 147 23.06 -4.69 -13.49
C ARG A 147 23.99 -3.53 -13.13
N ASP A 148 23.41 -2.36 -12.99
CA ASP A 148 24.12 -1.23 -12.41
C ASP A 148 24.04 -1.33 -10.86
N ASP A 149 24.94 -2.15 -10.32
CA ASP A 149 25.01 -2.35 -8.86
C ASP A 149 25.32 -1.04 -8.11
N ALA A 150 25.88 -0.03 -8.80
CA ALA A 150 26.08 1.29 -8.24
C ALA A 150 24.75 2.02 -7.97
N LYS A 151 23.72 1.83 -8.83
CA LYS A 151 22.39 2.40 -8.58
C LYS A 151 21.65 1.69 -7.45
N LEU A 152 21.86 0.39 -7.28
CA LEU A 152 21.29 -0.36 -6.14
C LEU A 152 21.95 0.05 -4.81
N SER A 153 23.22 0.41 -4.83
CA SER A 153 23.94 0.91 -3.66
C SER A 153 23.54 2.35 -3.29
N GLN A 154 23.00 3.14 -4.22
CA GLN A 154 22.53 4.50 -3.95
C GLN A 154 21.28 4.55 -3.04
N ALA A 155 20.52 3.47 -2.92
CA ALA A 155 19.38 3.39 -1.99
C ALA A 155 19.79 3.51 -0.51
N ALA A 156 21.07 3.49 -0.20
CA ALA A 156 21.65 3.67 1.13
C ALA A 156 22.70 4.79 1.17
N ALA A 157 22.58 5.81 0.30
CA ALA A 157 23.48 6.95 0.34
C ALA A 157 23.40 7.63 1.71
N PRO A 158 24.56 7.99 2.32
CA PRO A 158 24.54 8.74 3.58
C PRO A 158 23.78 10.04 3.39
N VAL A 159 23.06 10.48 4.43
CA VAL A 159 22.38 11.78 4.43
C VAL A 159 23.44 12.85 4.21
N GLU A 160 23.48 13.42 3.02
CA GLU A 160 24.42 14.47 2.67
C GLU A 160 23.88 15.79 3.20
N VAL A 161 24.41 16.24 4.34
CA VAL A 161 24.05 17.55 4.90
C VAL A 161 24.88 18.60 4.17
N THR A 162 24.30 19.19 3.14
CA THR A 162 24.96 20.23 2.32
C THR A 162 25.11 21.55 3.07
N THR A 163 24.26 21.83 4.07
CA THR A 163 24.33 23.00 4.94
C THR A 163 23.98 22.59 6.36
N PRO A 164 24.90 22.75 7.33
CA PRO A 164 24.60 22.46 8.73
C PRO A 164 23.45 23.34 9.24
N GLY A 165 22.61 22.77 10.09
CA GLY A 165 21.59 23.53 10.81
C GLY A 165 22.20 24.53 11.80
N SER A 166 21.44 25.55 12.19
CA SER A 166 21.83 26.45 13.28
C SER A 166 22.04 25.65 14.59
N THR A 167 22.81 26.19 15.54
CA THR A 167 22.97 25.55 16.84
C THR A 167 21.64 25.23 17.51
N ALA A 168 20.70 26.18 17.48
CA ALA A 168 19.38 26.02 18.07
C ALA A 168 18.54 24.94 17.38
N SER A 169 18.64 24.82 16.05
CA SER A 169 17.93 23.77 15.30
C SER A 169 18.56 22.40 15.48
N ARG A 170 19.89 22.31 15.66
CA ARG A 170 20.56 21.04 15.95
C ARG A 170 20.21 20.49 17.33
N GLU A 171 20.13 21.34 18.35
CA GLU A 171 19.64 20.95 19.69
C GLU A 171 18.20 20.42 19.61
N ALA A 172 17.34 21.06 18.83
CA ALA A 172 15.98 20.56 18.60
C ALA A 172 15.96 19.24 17.80
N ALA A 173 16.90 19.06 16.87
CA ALA A 173 17.06 17.82 16.10
C ALA A 173 17.48 16.62 16.98
N GLU A 174 18.37 16.86 17.96
CA GLU A 174 18.76 15.85 18.96
C GLU A 174 17.54 15.37 19.78
N VAL A 175 16.68 16.32 20.21
CA VAL A 175 15.44 15.99 20.90
C VAL A 175 14.50 15.17 20.00
N ALA A 176 14.36 15.57 18.74
CA ALA A 176 13.51 14.85 17.78
C ALA A 176 14.04 13.42 17.51
N ALA A 177 15.35 13.24 17.41
CA ALA A 177 15.94 11.91 17.25
C ALA A 177 15.66 11.02 18.48
N GLY A 178 15.79 11.55 19.70
CA GLY A 178 15.43 10.84 20.93
C GLY A 178 13.95 10.45 21.00
N LEU A 179 13.05 11.32 20.56
CA LEU A 179 11.62 10.99 20.46
C LEU A 179 11.34 9.88 19.44
N LEU A 180 12.09 9.83 18.34
CA LEU A 180 11.98 8.74 17.37
C LEU A 180 12.52 7.41 17.92
N ASP A 181 13.51 7.42 18.80
CA ASP A 181 13.94 6.22 19.55
C ASP A 181 12.81 5.70 20.44
N ASP A 182 12.15 6.59 21.20
CA ASP A 182 11.03 6.23 22.07
C ASP A 182 9.87 5.62 21.26
N VAL A 183 9.56 6.20 20.08
CA VAL A 183 8.56 5.67 19.16
C VAL A 183 8.98 4.30 18.62
N ALA A 184 10.23 4.13 18.23
CA ALA A 184 10.73 2.85 17.71
C ALA A 184 10.67 1.75 18.78
N GLU A 185 11.03 2.07 20.03
CA GLU A 185 10.94 1.13 21.15
C GLU A 185 9.49 0.78 21.48
N MET A 186 8.58 1.75 21.49
CA MET A 186 7.16 1.53 21.72
C MET A 186 6.56 0.61 20.65
N LEU A 187 6.82 0.89 19.36
CA LEU A 187 6.29 0.10 18.24
C LEU A 187 6.91 -1.30 18.18
N ALA A 188 8.18 -1.45 18.55
CA ALA A 188 8.79 -2.78 18.67
C ALA A 188 8.12 -3.63 19.77
N ARG A 189 7.71 -3.03 20.88
CA ARG A 189 6.97 -3.73 21.94
C ARG A 189 5.52 -4.05 21.54
N ALA A 190 4.90 -3.19 20.75
CA ALA A 190 3.51 -3.34 20.30
C ALA A 190 3.37 -4.18 19.01
N GLN A 191 4.47 -4.65 18.43
CA GLN A 191 4.49 -5.30 17.11
C GLN A 191 3.50 -6.46 16.97
N GLU A 192 3.47 -7.37 17.94
CA GLU A 192 2.57 -8.53 17.93
C GLU A 192 1.10 -8.12 18.10
N GLU A 193 0.83 -7.17 18.99
CA GLU A 193 -0.52 -6.65 19.22
C GLU A 193 -1.07 -5.94 17.99
N LEU A 194 -0.26 -5.10 17.34
CA LEU A 194 -0.64 -4.41 16.10
C LEU A 194 -0.87 -5.40 14.94
N GLY A 195 -0.05 -6.44 14.82
CA GLY A 195 -0.26 -7.51 13.86
C GLY A 195 -1.55 -8.30 14.13
N ALA A 196 -1.84 -8.60 15.39
CA ALA A 196 -3.08 -9.29 15.77
C ALA A 196 -4.34 -8.44 15.51
N LEU A 197 -4.27 -7.12 15.73
CA LEU A 197 -5.37 -6.20 15.40
C LEU A 197 -5.59 -6.12 13.89
N ASP A 198 -4.50 -6.02 13.13
CA ASP A 198 -4.54 -5.94 11.69
C ASP A 198 -5.08 -7.23 11.05
N SER A 199 -4.73 -8.39 11.54
CA SER A 199 -5.18 -9.68 11.03
C SER A 199 -6.70 -9.92 11.14
N VAL A 200 -7.43 -9.04 11.81
CA VAL A 200 -8.91 -9.07 11.85
C VAL A 200 -9.52 -8.57 10.54
N ALA A 201 -8.86 -7.61 9.86
CA ALA A 201 -9.36 -6.96 8.66
C ALA A 201 -8.28 -6.80 7.57
N GLY A 202 -7.04 -7.18 7.85
CA GLY A 202 -5.88 -7.11 6.97
C GLY A 202 -5.07 -8.41 6.97
N ASP A 203 -3.81 -8.34 6.56
CA ASP A 203 -2.91 -9.49 6.44
C ASP A 203 -1.99 -9.73 7.66
N GLY A 204 -2.12 -8.90 8.70
CA GLY A 204 -1.40 -9.04 9.96
C GLY A 204 0.04 -8.48 9.93
N ASP A 205 0.44 -7.78 8.88
CA ASP A 205 1.80 -7.27 8.72
C ASP A 205 2.03 -5.86 9.28
N HIS A 206 0.96 -5.15 9.65
CA HIS A 206 1.04 -3.75 10.11
C HIS A 206 2.05 -3.55 11.24
N GLY A 207 2.09 -4.43 12.22
CA GLY A 207 3.04 -4.36 13.33
C GLY A 207 4.50 -4.47 12.89
N ILE A 208 4.78 -5.33 11.92
CA ILE A 208 6.13 -5.52 11.35
C ILE A 208 6.54 -4.27 10.57
N GLY A 209 5.65 -3.75 9.72
CA GLY A 209 5.88 -2.54 8.94
C GLY A 209 6.17 -1.33 9.84
N MET A 210 5.37 -1.11 10.87
CA MET A 210 5.55 -0.01 11.82
C MET A 210 6.87 -0.10 12.61
N ALA A 211 7.22 -1.30 13.11
CA ALA A 211 8.48 -1.52 13.83
C ALA A 211 9.72 -1.34 12.92
N ASN A 212 9.66 -1.79 11.67
CA ASN A 212 10.75 -1.62 10.72
C ASN A 212 10.91 -0.16 10.27
N GLY A 213 9.81 0.51 9.98
CA GLY A 213 9.80 1.93 9.57
C GLY A 213 10.34 2.84 10.67
N SER A 214 9.83 2.70 11.90
CA SER A 214 10.25 3.53 13.03
C SER A 214 11.73 3.34 13.40
N ARG A 215 12.21 2.11 13.40
CA ARG A 215 13.64 1.81 13.64
C ARG A 215 14.53 2.44 12.58
N ALA A 216 14.13 2.37 11.31
CA ALA A 216 14.89 2.98 10.22
C ALA A 216 14.89 4.51 10.32
N ALA A 217 13.75 5.11 10.68
CA ALA A 217 13.62 6.54 10.90
C ALA A 217 14.51 7.05 12.03
N ALA A 218 14.52 6.36 13.19
CA ALA A 218 15.39 6.69 14.30
C ALA A 218 16.87 6.63 13.90
N GLY A 219 17.30 5.56 13.20
CA GLY A 219 18.67 5.44 12.71
C GLY A 219 19.07 6.56 11.73
N ALA A 220 18.17 6.93 10.81
CA ALA A 220 18.41 8.02 9.86
C ALA A 220 18.45 9.39 10.54
N ALA A 221 17.61 9.61 11.57
CA ALA A 221 17.63 10.82 12.37
C ALA A 221 18.97 11.01 13.08
N HIS A 222 19.48 9.98 13.74
CA HIS A 222 20.81 10.02 14.37
C HIS A 222 21.94 10.25 13.39
N ALA A 223 21.86 9.65 12.20
CA ALA A 223 22.86 9.90 11.15
C ALA A 223 22.84 11.37 10.69
N ALA A 224 21.64 11.95 10.50
CA ALA A 224 21.49 13.35 10.13
C ALA A 224 22.01 14.32 11.22
N VAL A 225 21.69 14.05 12.50
CA VAL A 225 22.20 14.81 13.65
C VAL A 225 23.73 14.74 13.70
N SER A 226 24.30 13.53 13.56
CA SER A 226 25.75 13.32 13.58
C SER A 226 26.47 14.07 12.45
N ALA A 227 25.80 14.23 11.31
CA ALA A 227 26.29 15.02 10.17
C ALA A 227 26.09 16.54 10.33
N GLY A 228 25.51 17.01 11.45
CA GLY A 228 25.26 18.42 11.73
C GLY A 228 23.96 18.95 11.14
N GLY A 229 23.03 18.08 10.75
CA GLY A 229 21.70 18.44 10.26
C GLY A 229 20.86 19.16 11.32
N GLY A 230 20.04 20.11 10.88
CA GLY A 230 19.01 20.72 11.71
C GLY A 230 17.73 19.90 11.72
N LEU A 231 16.67 20.49 12.28
CA LEU A 231 15.42 19.78 12.53
C LEU A 231 14.72 19.33 11.23
N ARG A 232 14.67 20.18 10.20
CA ARG A 232 14.13 19.81 8.87
C ARG A 232 14.91 18.62 8.30
N THR A 233 16.21 18.74 8.21
CA THR A 233 17.09 17.73 7.63
C THR A 233 16.92 16.40 8.35
N THR A 234 16.85 16.41 9.68
CA THR A 234 16.67 15.21 10.50
C THR A 234 15.30 14.55 10.29
N LEU A 235 14.21 15.33 10.31
CA LEU A 235 12.87 14.80 10.12
C LEU A 235 12.63 14.34 8.67
N THR A 236 13.22 14.99 7.67
CA THR A 236 13.13 14.54 6.28
C THR A 236 13.86 13.21 6.09
N ALA A 237 15.09 13.09 6.61
CA ALA A 237 15.83 11.84 6.56
C ALA A 237 15.10 10.68 7.27
N ALA A 238 14.49 10.97 8.42
CA ALA A 238 13.65 10.01 9.14
C ALA A 238 12.41 9.60 8.32
N GLY A 239 11.74 10.57 7.67
CA GLY A 239 10.58 10.32 6.81
C GLY A 239 10.91 9.44 5.62
N ASP A 240 11.99 9.73 4.91
CA ASP A 240 12.47 8.93 3.78
C ASP A 240 12.81 7.50 4.21
N ALA A 241 13.50 7.34 5.34
CA ALA A 241 13.85 6.03 5.86
C ALA A 241 12.63 5.22 6.30
N TRP A 242 11.66 5.87 6.93
CA TRP A 242 10.38 5.23 7.30
C TRP A 242 9.64 4.74 6.06
N SER A 243 9.44 5.62 5.08
CA SER A 243 8.77 5.29 3.82
C SER A 243 9.42 4.09 3.12
N ASN A 244 10.74 4.05 3.08
CA ASN A 244 11.50 2.99 2.40
C ASN A 244 11.49 1.64 3.15
N ARG A 245 11.26 1.61 4.45
CA ARG A 245 11.40 0.41 5.28
C ARG A 245 10.11 -0.15 5.85
N ALA A 246 9.10 0.67 6.03
CA ALA A 246 7.79 0.19 6.50
C ALA A 246 7.05 -0.58 5.42
N GLY A 247 7.24 -0.21 4.15
CA GLY A 247 6.47 -0.76 3.04
C GLY A 247 5.03 -0.26 3.01
N GLY A 248 4.31 -0.62 1.95
CA GLY A 248 2.89 -0.32 1.79
C GLY A 248 2.53 1.16 1.79
N THR A 249 1.23 1.43 1.77
CA THR A 249 0.69 2.80 1.81
C THR A 249 0.99 3.49 3.14
N SER A 250 0.96 2.76 4.26
CA SER A 250 1.25 3.29 5.59
C SER A 250 2.65 3.88 5.68
N GLY A 251 3.66 3.23 5.09
CA GLY A 251 5.03 3.75 5.05
C GLY A 251 5.12 5.11 4.36
N ALA A 252 4.46 5.26 3.21
CA ALA A 252 4.42 6.52 2.46
C ALA A 252 3.73 7.64 3.25
N LEU A 253 2.63 7.34 3.98
CA LEU A 253 1.91 8.33 4.78
C LEU A 253 2.72 8.81 5.98
N TRP A 254 3.37 7.91 6.72
CA TRP A 254 4.27 8.27 7.82
C TRP A 254 5.49 9.05 7.35
N GLY A 255 6.08 8.66 6.20
CA GLY A 255 7.16 9.41 5.57
C GLY A 255 6.75 10.84 5.20
N ALA A 256 5.57 11.00 4.58
CA ALA A 256 5.02 12.30 4.23
C ALA A 256 4.73 13.17 5.47
N LEU A 257 4.23 12.56 6.56
CA LEU A 257 4.00 13.24 7.83
C LEU A 257 5.30 13.84 8.39
N LEU A 258 6.36 13.03 8.52
CA LEU A 258 7.64 13.48 9.06
C LEU A 258 8.31 14.53 8.16
N THR A 259 8.26 14.36 6.86
CA THR A 259 8.79 15.32 5.89
C THR A 259 8.05 16.65 5.94
N ALA A 260 6.72 16.63 6.09
CA ALA A 260 5.91 17.84 6.21
C ALA A 260 6.19 18.58 7.53
N LEU A 261 6.35 17.85 8.65
CA LEU A 261 6.81 18.43 9.93
C LEU A 261 8.15 19.13 9.76
N GLY A 262 9.15 18.43 9.22
CA GLY A 262 10.47 18.98 9.00
C GLY A 262 10.45 20.24 8.11
N SER A 263 9.70 20.19 7.02
CA SER A 263 9.57 21.30 6.08
C SER A 263 8.97 22.57 6.72
N ALA A 264 8.00 22.40 7.61
CA ALA A 264 7.37 23.51 8.32
C ALA A 264 8.26 24.11 9.41
N LEU A 265 9.09 23.29 10.07
CA LEU A 265 9.93 23.72 11.19
C LEU A 265 11.28 24.35 10.76
N GLY A 266 11.85 23.90 9.64
CA GLY A 266 13.09 24.45 9.10
C GLY A 266 14.34 24.03 9.90
N ASP A 267 15.51 24.58 9.49
CA ASP A 267 16.83 24.30 10.08
C ASP A 267 17.45 25.49 10.80
N GLU A 268 16.67 26.53 11.10
CA GLU A 268 17.22 27.82 11.54
C GLU A 268 17.01 28.15 13.03
N LYS A 269 15.98 27.62 13.69
CA LYS A 269 15.60 28.00 15.05
C LYS A 269 15.09 26.82 15.88
N THR A 270 15.09 26.97 17.18
CA THR A 270 14.29 26.10 18.07
C THR A 270 12.81 26.42 17.86
N PRO A 271 11.95 25.42 17.57
CA PRO A 271 10.54 25.68 17.37
C PRO A 271 9.85 26.09 18.67
N ARG A 272 8.95 27.05 18.60
CA ARG A 272 8.03 27.42 19.66
C ARG A 272 6.74 26.60 19.55
N SER A 273 5.89 26.66 20.55
CA SER A 273 4.60 25.95 20.55
C SER A 273 3.75 26.27 19.33
N ASP A 274 3.72 27.53 18.89
CA ASP A 274 2.98 27.92 17.68
C ASP A 274 3.58 27.34 16.41
N ASP A 275 4.91 27.26 16.30
CA ASP A 275 5.61 26.63 15.18
C ASP A 275 5.30 25.13 15.10
N LEU A 276 5.28 24.46 16.24
CA LEU A 276 4.91 23.04 16.34
C LEU A 276 3.44 22.80 15.97
N ALA A 277 2.53 23.66 16.46
CA ALA A 277 1.12 23.58 16.10
C ALA A 277 0.89 23.75 14.60
N ALA A 278 1.56 24.72 13.98
CA ALA A 278 1.51 24.94 12.52
C ALA A 278 2.11 23.74 11.75
N ALA A 279 3.20 23.17 12.22
CA ALA A 279 3.85 22.02 11.61
C ALA A 279 2.99 20.76 11.68
N LEU A 280 2.34 20.52 12.82
CA LEU A 280 1.39 19.40 12.98
C LEU A 280 0.18 19.55 12.04
N GLN A 281 -0.34 20.78 11.87
CA GLN A 281 -1.42 21.06 10.92
C GLN A 281 -0.97 20.80 9.47
N ALA A 282 0.26 21.17 9.11
CA ALA A 282 0.83 20.90 7.79
C ALA A 282 1.01 19.40 7.55
N ALA A 283 1.44 18.65 8.58
CA ALA A 283 1.60 17.21 8.53
C ALA A 283 0.25 16.49 8.34
N LEU A 284 -0.79 16.86 9.10
CA LEU A 284 -2.15 16.35 8.92
C LEU A 284 -2.65 16.61 7.49
N SER A 285 -2.47 17.83 7.00
CA SER A 285 -2.87 18.19 5.63
C SER A 285 -2.10 17.41 4.56
N ALA A 286 -0.83 17.07 4.79
CA ALA A 286 -0.03 16.25 3.87
C ALA A 286 -0.56 14.82 3.82
N VAL A 287 -0.86 14.21 4.97
CA VAL A 287 -1.46 12.87 5.07
C VAL A 287 -2.81 12.82 4.37
N GLN A 288 -3.70 13.79 4.62
CA GLN A 288 -5.00 13.87 3.98
C GLN A 288 -4.91 14.00 2.45
N ARG A 289 -4.03 14.88 1.95
CA ARG A 289 -3.86 15.05 0.49
C ARG A 289 -3.29 13.80 -0.18
N LEU A 290 -2.35 13.11 0.47
CA LEU A 290 -1.72 11.92 -0.10
C LEU A 290 -2.64 10.71 -0.01
N GLY A 291 -3.29 10.51 1.13
CA GLY A 291 -4.16 9.36 1.38
C GLY A 291 -5.58 9.53 0.87
N GLY A 292 -6.01 10.75 0.57
CA GLY A 292 -7.39 11.04 0.12
C GLY A 292 -8.47 10.79 1.18
N ALA A 293 -8.08 10.63 2.46
CA ALA A 293 -8.99 10.30 3.55
C ALA A 293 -9.46 11.54 4.32
N GLU A 294 -10.70 11.50 4.79
CA GLU A 294 -11.31 12.51 5.66
C GLU A 294 -11.61 11.94 7.05
N VAL A 295 -11.97 12.81 7.99
CA VAL A 295 -12.39 12.40 9.33
C VAL A 295 -13.69 11.59 9.22
N GLY A 296 -13.70 10.39 9.77
CA GLY A 296 -14.83 9.44 9.70
C GLY A 296 -14.53 8.22 8.82
N ASP A 297 -13.48 8.24 8.01
CA ASP A 297 -13.10 7.15 7.09
C ASP A 297 -12.39 5.98 7.81
N LYS A 298 -12.25 6.04 9.13
CA LYS A 298 -11.59 5.03 9.98
C LYS A 298 -10.14 4.77 9.57
N THR A 299 -9.37 5.84 9.42
CA THR A 299 -7.97 5.82 9.00
C THR A 299 -7.07 6.48 10.05
N LEU A 300 -5.77 6.59 9.75
CA LEU A 300 -4.80 7.39 10.52
C LEU A 300 -5.31 8.83 10.79
N VAL A 301 -6.10 9.41 9.88
CA VAL A 301 -6.65 10.76 10.00
C VAL A 301 -7.56 10.90 11.23
N ASP A 302 -8.31 9.85 11.57
CA ASP A 302 -9.22 9.86 12.74
C ASP A 302 -8.49 9.89 14.09
N ALA A 303 -7.25 9.43 14.13
CA ALA A 303 -6.38 9.55 15.31
C ALA A 303 -5.59 10.87 15.30
N LEU A 304 -5.06 11.26 14.13
CA LEU A 304 -4.20 12.42 13.99
C LEU A 304 -4.96 13.74 14.13
N SER A 305 -6.16 13.84 13.56
CA SER A 305 -6.94 15.07 13.57
C SER A 305 -7.30 15.57 14.99
N PRO A 306 -7.88 14.74 15.89
CA PRO A 306 -8.16 15.18 17.26
C PRO A 306 -6.88 15.46 18.06
N PHE A 307 -5.79 14.73 17.82
CA PHE A 307 -4.50 15.02 18.44
C PHE A 307 -4.00 16.42 18.05
N VAL A 308 -4.01 16.76 16.77
CA VAL A 308 -3.58 18.08 16.29
C VAL A 308 -4.47 19.18 16.86
N ALA A 309 -5.79 18.98 16.90
CA ALA A 309 -6.73 19.95 17.45
C ALA A 309 -6.45 20.20 18.94
N ALA A 310 -6.27 19.15 19.74
CA ALA A 310 -5.95 19.26 21.17
C ALA A 310 -4.59 19.96 21.40
N PHE A 311 -3.58 19.64 20.59
CA PHE A 311 -2.26 20.26 20.71
C PHE A 311 -2.31 21.77 20.43
N VAL A 312 -3.07 22.20 19.41
CA VAL A 312 -3.28 23.62 19.10
C VAL A 312 -4.00 24.34 20.25
N GLU A 313 -4.95 23.70 20.88
CA GLU A 313 -5.73 24.26 21.99
C GLU A 313 -4.86 24.43 23.25
N ILE A 314 -4.05 23.43 23.60
CA ILE A 314 -3.08 23.50 24.70
C ILE A 314 -2.05 24.59 24.48
N GLY A 315 -1.52 24.72 23.25
CA GLY A 315 -0.57 25.79 22.88
C GLY A 315 -1.13 27.18 23.10
N ARG A 316 -2.42 27.39 22.80
CA ARG A 316 -3.11 28.67 23.02
C ARG A 316 -3.37 28.99 24.49
N ALA A 317 -3.54 27.98 25.34
CA ALA A 317 -3.82 28.18 26.76
C ALA A 317 -2.59 28.58 27.58
N HIS A 318 -1.37 28.47 27.02
CA HIS A 318 -0.11 28.77 27.70
C HIS A 318 0.57 30.07 27.17
N VAL A 319 -0.12 30.85 26.36
CA VAL A 319 0.25 32.18 25.88
C VAL A 319 -0.63 33.23 26.58
#